data_7e7dbe3ba98b4aac1c9390d9ecef1465
#
_entry.id   7e7dbe3ba98b4aac1c9390d9ecef1465
#
_cell.length_a   1.000
_cell.length_b   1.000
_cell.length_c   1.000
_cell.angle_alpha   90.00
_cell.angle_beta   90.00
_cell.angle_gamma   90.00
#
_symmetry.space_group_name_H-M   'P 1'
#
loop_
_entity.id
_entity.type
_entity.pdbx_description
1 polymer ?
#
loop_
_entity_poly.entity_id
_entity_poly.type
_entity_poly.pdbx_seq_one_letter_code
_entity_poly.pdbx_strand_id
1 'polypeptide(L)'
;MDIATNETRIESGAVVLGGRRIPAAWLADNAEGARSHVGGHRLAGALALSGLTVEAAWIDGETLFARLSDGETRRVPLATLGEPPADDGAALWLTAAAGEDGPPIDFTAYLEDDAALAEALTRIVRRGIVFLTGAGSEPETVARFVARFGYIRETNYGRLFDVREEARPSHLAYSPVGLDLHTDNPYRDPEPTLQALHVIEAASDGGESLFADGFAHAEALRAATPERFEILTRTPVPFAYEGAAGERFLARRPILETDGAGRLRSIRVNHRAMGATPLDGAEAWYEAYLDLYGRLHAPDACIARRLAPGEIVLFDNRRLLHGRAAYAGAGGARGGRWLQGCYAERDGLLAKLAQISR
;
A
#
# COMPACT_ATOMS: atom_id res chain seq x y z
N MET A 1 24.52 -14.40 0.20
CA MET A 1 24.37 -15.69 -0.53
C MET A 1 25.78 -16.09 -0.97
N ASP A 2 26.35 -17.12 -0.36
CA ASP A 2 27.70 -17.59 -0.72
C ASP A 2 27.63 -18.28 -2.09
N ILE A 3 28.15 -17.62 -3.13
CA ILE A 3 28.38 -18.22 -4.45
C ILE A 3 29.71 -18.98 -4.39
N ALA A 4 29.77 -20.03 -3.58
CA ALA A 4 31.00 -20.74 -3.26
C ALA A 4 31.43 -21.81 -4.31
N THR A 5 30.86 -21.83 -5.51
CA THR A 5 31.33 -22.63 -6.63
C THR A 5 31.14 -21.89 -7.94
N ASN A 6 32.21 -21.29 -8.46
CA ASN A 6 32.26 -20.58 -9.76
C ASN A 6 32.18 -21.53 -10.98
N GLU A 7 31.72 -22.75 -10.84
CA GLU A 7 31.56 -23.66 -11.98
C GLU A 7 30.22 -23.40 -12.69
N THR A 8 30.32 -22.86 -13.88
CA THR A 8 29.20 -22.80 -14.82
C THR A 8 29.11 -24.12 -15.57
N ARG A 9 27.92 -24.73 -15.59
CA ARG A 9 27.62 -25.91 -16.42
C ARG A 9 26.50 -25.57 -17.38
N ILE A 10 26.50 -26.22 -18.54
CA ILE A 10 25.41 -26.09 -19.51
C ILE A 10 24.62 -27.40 -19.47
N GLU A 11 23.34 -27.28 -19.19
CA GLU A 11 22.40 -28.42 -19.15
C GLU A 11 21.14 -28.06 -19.96
N SER A 12 20.86 -28.88 -20.98
CA SER A 12 19.69 -28.71 -21.85
C SER A 12 19.50 -27.26 -22.36
N GLY A 13 20.61 -26.64 -22.84
CA GLY A 13 20.57 -25.31 -23.44
C GLY A 13 20.39 -24.15 -22.44
N ALA A 14 20.63 -24.37 -21.15
CA ALA A 14 20.60 -23.36 -20.08
C ALA A 14 21.91 -23.39 -19.29
N VAL A 15 22.26 -22.30 -18.60
CA VAL A 15 23.33 -22.25 -17.62
C VAL A 15 22.83 -22.78 -16.28
N VAL A 16 23.65 -23.61 -15.62
CA VAL A 16 23.46 -23.96 -14.21
C VAL A 16 24.60 -23.33 -13.40
N LEU A 17 24.23 -22.48 -12.45
CA LEU A 17 25.15 -21.76 -11.57
C LEU A 17 24.63 -21.79 -10.14
N GLY A 18 25.42 -22.25 -9.18
CA GLY A 18 25.00 -22.35 -7.78
C GLY A 18 23.72 -23.19 -7.58
N GLY A 19 23.52 -24.22 -8.38
CA GLY A 19 22.30 -25.05 -8.34
C GLY A 19 21.06 -24.44 -9.02
N ARG A 20 21.14 -23.20 -9.50
CA ARG A 20 20.07 -22.51 -10.21
C ARG A 20 20.19 -22.70 -11.72
N ARG A 21 19.09 -23.06 -12.37
CA ARG A 21 19.00 -23.15 -13.81
C ARG A 21 18.58 -21.81 -14.42
N ILE A 22 19.41 -21.24 -15.30
CA ILE A 22 19.21 -19.94 -15.94
C ILE A 22 18.95 -20.17 -17.44
N PRO A 23 17.73 -20.01 -17.93
CA PRO A 23 17.42 -20.23 -19.33
C PRO A 23 18.07 -19.21 -20.26
N ALA A 24 18.38 -19.59 -21.52
CA ALA A 24 18.95 -18.68 -22.50
C ALA A 24 18.07 -17.44 -22.76
N ALA A 25 16.76 -17.62 -22.80
CA ALA A 25 15.81 -16.51 -22.94
C ALA A 25 15.95 -15.50 -21.80
N TRP A 26 16.12 -15.98 -20.56
CA TRP A 26 16.33 -15.07 -19.40
C TRP A 26 17.66 -14.32 -19.52
N LEU A 27 18.73 -15.01 -19.94
CA LEU A 27 20.04 -14.37 -20.15
C LEU A 27 19.97 -13.27 -21.22
N ALA A 28 19.30 -13.54 -22.35
CA ALA A 28 19.10 -12.55 -23.40
C ALA A 28 18.30 -11.34 -22.94
N ASP A 29 17.22 -11.57 -22.18
CA ASP A 29 16.29 -10.53 -21.73
C ASP A 29 16.81 -9.64 -20.61
N ASN A 30 17.81 -10.13 -19.86
CA ASN A 30 18.41 -9.42 -18.70
C ASN A 30 19.89 -9.08 -18.86
N ALA A 31 20.44 -9.24 -20.07
CA ALA A 31 21.80 -8.84 -20.38
C ALA A 31 21.99 -7.32 -20.35
N GLU A 32 23.23 -6.89 -20.17
CA GLU A 32 23.63 -5.50 -20.39
C GLU A 32 23.25 -5.07 -21.82
N GLY A 33 22.66 -3.89 -21.96
CA GLY A 33 22.18 -3.37 -23.24
C GLY A 33 20.84 -3.95 -23.74
N ALA A 34 20.24 -4.91 -23.03
CA ALA A 34 18.90 -5.43 -23.40
C ALA A 34 17.77 -4.39 -23.18
N ARG A 35 18.08 -3.32 -22.44
CA ARG A 35 17.14 -2.25 -22.12
C ARG A 35 17.58 -0.91 -22.66
N SER A 36 16.62 -0.09 -23.05
CA SER A 36 16.83 1.30 -23.45
C SER A 36 17.35 2.13 -22.26
N HIS A 37 18.29 3.02 -22.50
CA HIS A 37 18.70 4.04 -21.53
C HIS A 37 17.60 5.07 -21.24
N VAL A 38 16.60 5.17 -22.13
CA VAL A 38 15.44 6.02 -21.98
C VAL A 38 14.26 5.15 -21.54
N GLY A 39 13.80 5.32 -20.29
CA GLY A 39 12.64 4.62 -19.73
C GLY A 39 12.85 3.15 -19.38
N GLY A 40 14.05 2.57 -19.57
CA GLY A 40 14.36 1.20 -19.18
C GLY A 40 13.57 0.09 -19.91
N HIS A 41 12.92 0.43 -21.03
CA HIS A 41 12.13 -0.53 -21.82
C HIS A 41 13.02 -1.57 -22.47
N ARG A 42 12.53 -2.82 -22.60
CA ARG A 42 13.18 -3.86 -23.39
C ARG A 42 13.26 -3.46 -24.85
N LEU A 43 14.44 -3.67 -25.46
CA LEU A 43 14.68 -3.33 -26.86
C LEU A 43 14.20 -4.42 -27.81
N ALA A 44 14.23 -5.68 -27.38
CA ALA A 44 13.77 -6.81 -28.18
C ALA A 44 12.33 -7.21 -27.83
N GLY A 45 11.57 -7.62 -28.82
CA GLY A 45 10.26 -8.25 -28.62
C GLY A 45 10.40 -9.67 -28.04
N ALA A 46 9.40 -10.15 -27.31
CA ALA A 46 9.42 -11.46 -26.66
C ALA A 46 9.67 -12.64 -27.61
N LEU A 47 9.23 -12.55 -28.88
CA LEU A 47 9.45 -13.60 -29.87
C LEU A 47 10.93 -13.79 -30.23
N ALA A 48 11.77 -12.75 -30.11
CA ALA A 48 13.22 -12.85 -30.34
C ALA A 48 13.94 -13.72 -29.28
N LEU A 49 13.28 -14.04 -28.16
CA LEU A 49 13.81 -14.91 -27.11
C LEU A 49 13.49 -16.39 -27.34
N SER A 50 12.60 -16.68 -28.31
CA SER A 50 12.11 -18.04 -28.57
C SER A 50 13.18 -18.89 -29.21
N GLY A 51 13.34 -20.14 -28.74
CA GLY A 51 14.27 -21.11 -29.31
C GLY A 51 15.74 -20.87 -29.01
N LEU A 52 16.09 -19.84 -28.24
CA LEU A 52 17.46 -19.60 -27.81
C LEU A 52 17.97 -20.71 -26.90
N THR A 53 19.22 -21.13 -27.14
CA THR A 53 19.96 -22.06 -26.28
C THR A 53 21.31 -21.50 -25.93
N VAL A 54 21.90 -21.93 -24.81
CA VAL A 54 23.25 -21.58 -24.42
C VAL A 54 24.24 -22.53 -25.07
N GLU A 55 25.23 -22.00 -25.76
CA GLU A 55 26.32 -22.77 -26.38
C GLU A 55 27.60 -22.76 -25.54
N ALA A 56 27.90 -21.63 -24.87
CA ALA A 56 29.03 -21.49 -23.98
C ALA A 56 28.66 -20.54 -22.83
N ALA A 57 29.25 -20.77 -21.66
CA ALA A 57 29.10 -19.84 -20.53
C ALA A 57 30.35 -19.86 -19.65
N TRP A 58 30.74 -18.68 -19.15
CA TRP A 58 31.86 -18.49 -18.21
C TRP A 58 31.62 -17.27 -17.34
N ILE A 59 32.35 -17.22 -16.24
CA ILE A 59 32.34 -16.05 -15.35
C ILE A 59 33.70 -15.35 -15.47
N ASP A 60 33.69 -14.03 -15.59
CA ASP A 60 34.82 -13.17 -15.47
C ASP A 60 34.51 -12.01 -14.54
N GLY A 61 35.20 -11.93 -13.42
CA GLY A 61 34.91 -11.01 -12.33
C GLY A 61 33.48 -11.20 -11.78
N GLU A 62 32.71 -10.16 -11.78
CA GLU A 62 31.31 -10.14 -11.33
C GLU A 62 30.29 -10.30 -12.46
N THR A 63 30.71 -10.79 -13.63
CA THR A 63 29.86 -10.90 -14.81
C THR A 63 29.81 -12.34 -15.31
N LEU A 64 28.59 -12.83 -15.52
CA LEU A 64 28.32 -14.05 -16.27
C LEU A 64 28.26 -13.72 -17.76
N PHE A 65 29.07 -14.38 -18.55
CA PHE A 65 29.04 -14.36 -20.02
C PHE A 65 28.35 -15.62 -20.52
N ALA A 66 27.46 -15.47 -21.49
CA ALA A 66 26.80 -16.57 -22.14
C ALA A 66 26.71 -16.34 -23.65
N ARG A 67 27.32 -17.23 -24.44
CA ARG A 67 27.13 -17.24 -25.89
C ARG A 67 25.89 -18.07 -26.19
N LEU A 68 24.96 -17.46 -26.93
CA LEU A 68 23.70 -18.06 -27.27
C LEU A 68 23.68 -18.54 -28.75
N SER A 69 22.70 -19.35 -29.12
CA SER A 69 22.53 -19.94 -30.46
C SER A 69 22.26 -18.91 -31.56
N ASP A 70 21.99 -17.65 -31.22
CA ASP A 70 21.94 -16.53 -32.18
C ASP A 70 23.33 -15.97 -32.53
N GLY A 71 24.39 -16.55 -31.98
CA GLY A 71 25.78 -16.14 -32.17
C GLY A 71 26.25 -15.01 -31.26
N GLU A 72 25.37 -14.39 -30.52
CA GLU A 72 25.67 -13.25 -29.64
C GLU A 72 26.12 -13.69 -28.25
N THR A 73 27.07 -12.96 -27.67
CA THR A 73 27.48 -13.16 -26.28
C THR A 73 26.78 -12.15 -25.38
N ARG A 74 26.00 -12.65 -24.45
CA ARG A 74 25.28 -11.85 -23.44
C ARG A 74 26.16 -11.66 -22.21
N ARG A 75 26.16 -10.46 -21.65
CA ARG A 75 26.85 -10.07 -20.42
C ARG A 75 25.79 -9.82 -19.36
N VAL A 76 25.82 -10.57 -18.28
CA VAL A 76 24.83 -10.47 -17.18
C VAL A 76 25.58 -10.28 -15.87
N PRO A 77 25.46 -9.12 -15.21
CA PRO A 77 26.05 -8.94 -13.89
C PRO A 77 25.51 -9.99 -12.91
N LEU A 78 26.38 -10.62 -12.11
CA LEU A 78 25.98 -11.64 -11.13
C LEU A 78 24.95 -11.10 -10.12
N ALA A 79 25.02 -9.80 -9.82
CA ALA A 79 24.03 -9.13 -8.97
C ALA A 79 22.61 -9.22 -9.54
N THR A 80 22.44 -9.28 -10.88
CA THR A 80 21.12 -9.44 -11.53
C THR A 80 20.49 -10.82 -11.25
N LEU A 81 21.31 -11.83 -10.89
CA LEU A 81 20.82 -13.15 -10.52
C LEU A 81 20.24 -13.20 -9.10
N GLY A 82 20.48 -12.16 -8.30
CA GLY A 82 19.91 -12.02 -6.96
C GLY A 82 18.39 -11.86 -7.04
N GLU A 83 17.69 -12.30 -5.99
CA GLU A 83 16.30 -11.91 -5.82
C GLU A 83 16.22 -10.40 -5.55
N PRO A 84 15.25 -9.69 -6.15
CA PRO A 84 15.00 -8.32 -5.74
C PRO A 84 14.78 -8.27 -4.23
N PRO A 85 15.11 -7.16 -3.54
CA PRO A 85 14.91 -7.05 -2.11
C PRO A 85 13.49 -7.49 -1.75
N ALA A 86 13.39 -8.49 -0.86
CA ALA A 86 12.11 -9.04 -0.44
C ALA A 86 11.32 -8.06 0.44
N ASP A 87 12.02 -7.08 1.02
CA ASP A 87 11.48 -6.13 1.98
C ASP A 87 11.36 -4.74 1.33
N ASP A 88 10.16 -4.17 1.38
CA ASP A 88 9.91 -2.78 0.98
C ASP A 88 10.26 -1.77 2.09
N GLY A 89 10.93 -2.22 3.16
CA GLY A 89 11.27 -1.41 4.33
C GLY A 89 10.12 -1.20 5.30
N ALA A 90 9.03 -1.95 5.18
CA ALA A 90 7.89 -1.84 6.06
C ALA A 90 8.24 -2.27 7.50
N ALA A 91 8.01 -1.39 8.45
CA ALA A 91 8.12 -1.68 9.88
C ALA A 91 6.71 -1.74 10.48
N LEU A 92 6.21 -2.95 10.65
CA LEU A 92 4.86 -3.22 11.16
C LEU A 92 4.77 -2.89 12.65
N TRP A 93 3.58 -2.49 13.11
CA TRP A 93 3.37 -2.11 14.50
C TRP A 93 2.03 -2.63 15.06
N LEU A 94 2.07 -3.19 16.27
CA LEU A 94 0.89 -3.74 16.98
C LEU A 94 0.30 -2.77 17.99
N THR A 95 1.03 -1.73 18.37
CA THR A 95 0.60 -0.77 19.38
C THR A 95 0.77 0.66 18.89
N ALA A 96 -0.04 1.58 19.40
CA ALA A 96 0.03 3.00 19.09
C ALA A 96 1.44 3.58 19.25
N ALA A 97 2.10 3.30 20.36
CA ALA A 97 3.46 3.80 20.64
C ALA A 97 4.50 3.34 19.62
N ALA A 98 4.33 2.12 19.06
CA ALA A 98 5.21 1.61 18.02
C ALA A 98 4.87 2.16 16.62
N GLY A 99 3.66 2.67 16.43
CA GLY A 99 3.20 3.27 15.16
C GLY A 99 3.70 4.71 14.95
N GLU A 100 3.95 5.43 16.04
CA GLU A 100 4.48 6.79 15.97
C GLU A 100 5.96 6.79 15.57
N ASP A 101 6.31 7.51 14.52
CA ASP A 101 7.69 7.60 13.98
C ASP A 101 8.17 9.06 14.00
N GLY A 102 8.37 9.61 15.20
CA GLY A 102 8.85 10.95 15.44
C GLY A 102 7.75 12.05 15.40
N PRO A 103 8.15 13.32 15.61
CA PRO A 103 7.22 14.44 15.61
C PRO A 103 6.59 14.66 14.23
N PRO A 104 5.42 15.32 14.16
CA PRO A 104 4.85 15.75 12.88
C PRO A 104 5.82 16.60 12.07
N ILE A 105 5.76 16.47 10.75
CA ILE A 105 6.60 17.23 9.83
C ILE A 105 5.95 18.61 9.59
N ASP A 106 6.74 19.68 9.57
CA ASP A 106 6.26 21.01 9.20
C ASP A 106 5.84 21.05 7.72
N PHE A 107 4.66 21.58 7.45
CA PHE A 107 4.09 21.60 6.10
C PHE A 107 4.86 22.52 5.14
N THR A 108 5.43 23.63 5.63
CA THR A 108 6.24 24.53 4.81
C THR A 108 7.54 23.83 4.41
N ALA A 109 8.20 23.17 5.37
CA ALA A 109 9.38 22.37 5.08
C ALA A 109 9.07 21.25 4.08
N TYR A 110 7.95 20.54 4.26
CA TYR A 110 7.50 19.52 3.30
C TYR A 110 7.32 20.06 1.88
N LEU A 111 6.83 21.30 1.73
CA LEU A 111 6.62 21.92 0.41
C LEU A 111 7.92 22.38 -0.24
N GLU A 112 8.90 22.85 0.53
CA GLU A 112 10.06 23.60 0.05
C GLU A 112 11.36 22.78 0.08
N ASP A 113 11.45 21.76 0.96
CA ASP A 113 12.66 20.97 1.17
C ASP A 113 12.44 19.51 0.75
N ASP A 114 13.26 19.02 -0.17
CA ASP A 114 13.21 17.62 -0.61
C ASP A 114 13.65 16.64 0.49
N ALA A 115 14.42 17.06 1.50
CA ALA A 115 14.76 16.20 2.63
C ALA A 115 13.54 15.96 3.54
N ALA A 116 12.77 17.00 3.84
CA ALA A 116 11.51 16.89 4.59
C ALA A 116 10.46 16.08 3.82
N LEU A 117 10.40 16.27 2.50
CA LEU A 117 9.56 15.44 1.63
C LEU A 117 10.00 13.97 1.68
N ALA A 118 11.30 13.67 1.51
CA ALA A 118 11.82 12.30 1.55
C ALA A 118 11.54 11.62 2.89
N GLU A 119 11.65 12.35 3.99
CA GLU A 119 11.31 11.85 5.33
C GLU A 119 9.82 11.48 5.42
N ALA A 120 8.92 12.37 4.97
CA ALA A 120 7.48 12.10 4.97
C ALA A 120 7.14 10.84 4.16
N LEU A 121 7.66 10.73 2.93
CA LEU A 121 7.41 9.59 2.06
C LEU A 121 8.01 8.29 2.62
N THR A 122 9.18 8.38 3.26
CA THR A 122 9.83 7.23 3.93
C THR A 122 8.99 6.73 5.11
N ARG A 123 8.40 7.63 5.91
CA ARG A 123 7.49 7.25 7.02
C ARG A 123 6.26 6.49 6.49
N ILE A 124 5.69 6.91 5.37
CA ILE A 124 4.59 6.16 4.73
C ILE A 124 5.03 4.76 4.32
N VAL A 125 6.20 4.62 3.67
CA VAL A 125 6.72 3.30 3.28
C VAL A 125 6.93 2.42 4.51
N ARG A 126 7.56 2.97 5.55
CA ARG A 126 7.91 2.20 6.77
C ARG A 126 6.73 1.94 7.68
N ARG A 127 5.98 2.98 8.03
CA ARG A 127 4.93 2.92 9.07
C ARG A 127 3.51 2.90 8.54
N GLY A 128 3.33 3.23 7.26
CA GLY A 128 2.01 3.36 6.64
C GLY A 128 1.31 4.68 6.95
N ILE A 129 1.91 5.56 7.77
CA ILE A 129 1.29 6.82 8.22
C ILE A 129 2.32 7.92 8.45
N VAL A 130 1.93 9.16 8.17
CA VAL A 130 2.67 10.37 8.55
C VAL A 130 1.72 11.50 8.90
N PHE A 131 2.11 12.30 9.87
CA PHE A 131 1.39 13.51 10.29
C PHE A 131 2.19 14.75 9.93
N LEU A 132 1.49 15.80 9.47
CA LEU A 132 2.07 17.12 9.19
C LEU A 132 1.32 18.18 9.99
N THR A 133 2.02 19.25 10.32
CA THR A 133 1.48 20.43 11.03
C THR A 133 1.75 21.70 10.26
N GLY A 134 1.05 22.78 10.60
CA GLY A 134 1.32 24.11 10.00
C GLY A 134 0.76 24.31 8.59
N ALA A 135 -0.16 23.47 8.13
CA ALA A 135 -0.73 23.59 6.78
C ALA A 135 -1.76 24.72 6.64
N GLY A 136 -2.15 25.36 7.75
CA GLY A 136 -3.27 26.30 7.75
C GLY A 136 -4.61 25.58 7.61
N SER A 137 -5.72 26.32 7.60
CA SER A 137 -7.07 25.74 7.53
C SER A 137 -7.79 26.08 6.22
N GLU A 138 -7.04 26.48 5.20
CA GLU A 138 -7.61 26.84 3.90
C GLU A 138 -8.04 25.58 3.14
N PRO A 139 -9.26 25.56 2.57
CA PRO A 139 -9.67 24.49 1.67
C PRO A 139 -8.68 24.27 0.51
N GLU A 140 -8.67 23.07 -0.06
CA GLU A 140 -7.79 22.63 -1.15
C GLU A 140 -6.30 22.51 -0.79
N THR A 141 -5.89 22.80 0.46
CA THR A 141 -4.50 22.62 0.91
C THR A 141 -4.05 21.16 0.76
N VAL A 142 -4.93 20.19 0.96
CA VAL A 142 -4.65 18.78 0.74
C VAL A 142 -4.27 18.45 -0.71
N ALA A 143 -4.75 19.22 -1.68
CA ALA A 143 -4.36 19.06 -3.08
C ALA A 143 -2.91 19.50 -3.33
N ARG A 144 -2.47 20.60 -2.70
CA ARG A 144 -1.07 21.04 -2.73
C ARG A 144 -0.13 20.02 -2.10
N PHE A 145 -0.59 19.40 -1.00
CA PHE A 145 0.13 18.32 -0.34
C PHE A 145 0.39 17.16 -1.29
N VAL A 146 -0.66 16.58 -1.92
CA VAL A 146 -0.52 15.43 -2.81
C VAL A 146 0.28 15.76 -4.08
N ALA A 147 0.18 16.99 -4.59
CA ALA A 147 0.91 17.42 -5.80
C ALA A 147 2.44 17.33 -5.69
N ARG A 148 3.00 17.23 -4.47
CA ARG A 148 4.45 17.07 -4.26
C ARG A 148 4.95 15.68 -4.61
N PHE A 149 4.10 14.65 -4.54
CA PHE A 149 4.53 13.27 -4.79
C PHE A 149 3.70 12.51 -5.83
N GLY A 150 2.56 13.04 -6.27
CA GLY A 150 1.74 12.31 -7.21
C GLY A 150 0.49 13.06 -7.63
N TYR A 151 -0.50 12.27 -8.03
CA TYR A 151 -1.78 12.76 -8.53
C TYR A 151 -2.91 12.38 -7.59
N ILE A 152 -3.91 13.27 -7.49
CA ILE A 152 -5.16 12.93 -6.83
C ILE A 152 -5.93 11.96 -7.72
N ARG A 153 -6.33 10.84 -7.13
CA ARG A 153 -7.24 9.89 -7.75
C ARG A 153 -8.68 10.38 -7.57
N GLU A 154 -9.32 10.74 -8.65
CA GLU A 154 -10.73 11.09 -8.64
C GLU A 154 -11.60 9.83 -8.44
N THR A 155 -12.63 9.95 -7.61
CA THR A 155 -13.58 8.87 -7.31
C THR A 155 -15.02 9.36 -7.45
N ASN A 156 -16.02 8.52 -7.09
CA ASN A 156 -17.41 8.97 -6.98
C ASN A 156 -17.64 10.06 -5.95
N TYR A 157 -16.69 10.31 -5.06
CA TYR A 157 -16.70 11.44 -4.12
C TYR A 157 -16.07 12.70 -4.70
N GLY A 158 -15.68 12.68 -5.99
CA GLY A 158 -14.97 13.75 -6.66
C GLY A 158 -13.44 13.68 -6.48
N ARG A 159 -12.79 14.77 -6.86
CA ARG A 159 -11.34 14.95 -6.70
C ARG A 159 -10.96 15.20 -5.24
N LEU A 160 -11.74 16.01 -4.56
CA LEU A 160 -11.68 16.26 -3.11
C LEU A 160 -13.03 15.90 -2.52
N PHE A 161 -13.05 15.46 -1.28
CA PHE A 161 -14.28 15.19 -0.55
C PHE A 161 -14.23 15.82 0.83
N ASP A 162 -15.38 16.25 1.32
CA ASP A 162 -15.52 16.81 2.64
C ASP A 162 -16.13 15.79 3.61
N VAL A 163 -15.48 15.60 4.76
CA VAL A 163 -16.04 14.90 5.91
C VAL A 163 -16.49 15.95 6.90
N ARG A 164 -17.76 16.35 6.77
CA ARG A 164 -18.36 17.44 7.54
C ARG A 164 -19.65 16.96 8.18
N GLU A 165 -19.96 17.47 9.38
CA GLU A 165 -21.24 17.21 10.01
C GLU A 165 -22.38 17.83 9.18
N GLU A 166 -23.38 17.01 8.85
CA GLU A 166 -24.58 17.42 8.15
C GLU A 166 -25.79 17.39 9.10
N ALA A 167 -26.68 18.35 8.99
CA ALA A 167 -27.92 18.40 9.77
C ALA A 167 -28.83 17.18 9.49
N ARG A 168 -28.73 16.61 8.28
CA ARG A 168 -29.39 15.38 7.85
C ARG A 168 -28.36 14.50 7.15
N PRO A 169 -27.59 13.70 7.91
CA PRO A 169 -26.48 12.96 7.34
C PRO A 169 -26.97 11.94 6.30
N SER A 170 -26.42 12.03 5.10
CA SER A 170 -26.60 11.05 4.03
C SER A 170 -25.69 9.83 4.21
N HIS A 171 -24.63 9.96 5.02
CA HIS A 171 -23.67 8.91 5.33
C HIS A 171 -23.20 9.04 6.79
N LEU A 172 -22.84 7.91 7.43
CA LEU A 172 -22.39 7.90 8.83
C LEU A 172 -21.13 8.77 9.06
N ALA A 173 -20.28 8.93 8.05
CA ALA A 173 -19.12 9.83 8.12
C ALA A 173 -19.53 11.30 8.39
N TYR A 174 -20.74 11.69 8.01
CA TYR A 174 -21.28 13.05 8.17
C TYR A 174 -22.11 13.23 9.45
N SER A 175 -22.05 12.24 10.35
CA SER A 175 -22.72 12.26 11.65
C SER A 175 -21.70 12.27 12.79
N PRO A 176 -22.05 12.67 14.02
CA PRO A 176 -21.17 12.66 15.19
C PRO A 176 -20.92 11.26 15.77
N VAL A 177 -21.57 10.23 15.24
CA VAL A 177 -21.41 8.83 15.68
C VAL A 177 -20.00 8.33 15.37
N GLY A 178 -19.43 7.52 16.25
CA GLY A 178 -18.13 6.87 16.02
C GLY A 178 -18.13 6.03 14.75
N LEU A 179 -16.97 5.97 14.11
CA LEU A 179 -16.72 5.11 12.96
C LEU A 179 -15.69 4.05 13.37
N ASP A 180 -16.10 2.80 13.30
CA ASP A 180 -15.19 1.68 13.54
C ASP A 180 -14.02 1.69 12.55
N LEU A 181 -12.93 1.05 12.94
CA LEU A 181 -11.76 0.88 12.09
C LEU A 181 -12.15 0.20 10.77
N HIS A 182 -11.81 0.84 9.66
CA HIS A 182 -12.11 0.36 8.31
C HIS A 182 -11.09 0.83 7.28
N THR A 183 -11.09 0.18 6.12
CA THR A 183 -10.43 0.66 4.90
C THR A 183 -11.46 1.27 3.96
N ASP A 184 -11.08 2.31 3.25
CA ASP A 184 -11.98 2.98 2.32
C ASP A 184 -12.06 2.31 0.96
N ASN A 185 -13.27 2.37 0.38
CA ASN A 185 -13.58 1.97 -0.99
C ASN A 185 -13.20 0.52 -1.37
N PRO A 186 -13.43 -0.50 -0.52
CA PRO A 186 -13.08 -1.89 -0.83
C PRO A 186 -13.89 -2.46 -2.00
N TYR A 187 -14.95 -1.78 -2.42
CA TYR A 187 -15.81 -2.11 -3.57
C TYR A 187 -15.23 -1.63 -4.91
N ARG A 188 -14.09 -0.91 -4.91
CA ARG A 188 -13.38 -0.49 -6.13
C ARG A 188 -12.30 -1.49 -6.51
N ASP A 189 -12.04 -1.59 -7.81
CA ASP A 189 -11.00 -2.43 -8.37
C ASP A 189 -10.17 -1.63 -9.40
N PRO A 190 -8.95 -1.24 -9.05
CA PRO A 190 -8.31 -1.34 -7.73
C PRO A 190 -8.90 -0.34 -6.72
N GLU A 191 -8.76 -0.63 -5.44
CA GLU A 191 -9.03 0.31 -4.36
C GLU A 191 -7.98 1.45 -4.33
N PRO A 192 -8.33 2.66 -3.81
CA PRO A 192 -7.34 3.71 -3.59
C PRO A 192 -6.25 3.25 -2.61
N THR A 193 -5.00 3.51 -2.93
CA THR A 193 -3.88 3.02 -2.13
C THR A 193 -3.48 3.94 -1.00
N LEU A 194 -3.63 5.25 -1.19
CA LEU A 194 -3.33 6.27 -0.19
C LEU A 194 -4.54 7.16 0.05
N GLN A 195 -4.68 7.64 1.29
CA GLN A 195 -5.66 8.65 1.66
C GLN A 195 -5.01 9.76 2.47
N ALA A 196 -5.30 11.00 2.09
CA ALA A 196 -4.91 12.19 2.83
C ALA A 196 -6.14 12.86 3.42
N LEU A 197 -6.05 13.30 4.68
CA LEU A 197 -7.08 14.06 5.38
C LEU A 197 -6.45 15.33 5.97
N HIS A 198 -7.02 16.49 5.67
CA HIS A 198 -6.65 17.79 6.18
C HIS A 198 -7.74 18.32 7.09
N VAL A 199 -7.38 18.75 8.28
CA VAL A 199 -8.33 19.29 9.26
C VAL A 199 -8.52 20.78 9.02
N ILE A 200 -9.72 21.20 8.66
CA ILE A 200 -10.13 22.59 8.51
C ILE A 200 -10.75 23.09 9.81
N GLU A 201 -11.67 22.32 10.39
CA GLU A 201 -12.29 22.58 11.68
C GLU A 201 -12.26 21.30 12.54
N ALA A 202 -11.87 21.41 13.80
CA ALA A 202 -11.89 20.30 14.75
C ALA A 202 -13.15 20.34 15.63
N ALA A 203 -13.65 19.18 16.04
CA ALA A 203 -14.70 19.10 17.05
C ALA A 203 -14.24 19.71 18.37
N SER A 204 -15.15 20.30 19.13
CA SER A 204 -14.86 20.89 20.44
C SER A 204 -14.46 19.80 21.47
N ASP A 205 -15.04 18.60 21.36
CA ASP A 205 -14.78 17.47 22.26
C ASP A 205 -14.92 16.14 21.52
N GLY A 206 -14.03 15.17 21.78
CA GLY A 206 -13.99 13.89 21.10
C GLY A 206 -13.52 13.98 19.64
N GLY A 207 -13.89 12.98 18.83
CA GLY A 207 -13.61 12.94 17.40
C GLY A 207 -12.16 12.61 17.04
N GLU A 208 -11.43 11.96 17.95
CA GLU A 208 -10.09 11.45 17.71
C GLU A 208 -10.09 10.57 16.45
N SER A 209 -9.14 10.81 15.57
CA SER A 209 -8.86 9.92 14.45
C SER A 209 -8.12 8.69 14.97
N LEU A 210 -8.59 7.51 14.55
CA LEU A 210 -8.06 6.22 14.95
C LEU A 210 -7.32 5.59 13.79
N PHE A 211 -6.14 4.98 14.03
CA PHE A 211 -5.38 4.27 13.01
C PHE A 211 -4.80 2.99 13.59
N ALA A 212 -4.93 1.87 12.88
CA ALA A 212 -4.36 0.57 13.26
C ALA A 212 -3.62 -0.06 12.07
N ASP A 213 -2.48 -0.71 12.32
CA ASP A 213 -1.72 -1.41 11.29
C ASP A 213 -2.34 -2.78 11.02
N GLY A 214 -3.18 -2.85 10.00
CA GLY A 214 -3.86 -4.08 9.61
C GLY A 214 -2.89 -5.20 9.22
N PHE A 215 -1.74 -4.88 8.62
CA PHE A 215 -0.74 -5.89 8.26
C PHE A 215 -0.10 -6.50 9.52
N ALA A 216 0.23 -5.70 10.51
CA ALA A 216 0.79 -6.21 11.77
C ALA A 216 -0.18 -7.19 12.47
N HIS A 217 -1.46 -6.82 12.55
CA HIS A 217 -2.49 -7.66 13.15
C HIS A 217 -2.79 -8.91 12.33
N ALA A 218 -2.74 -8.83 10.99
CA ALA A 218 -2.87 -9.99 10.12
C ALA A 218 -1.68 -10.95 10.24
N GLU A 219 -0.44 -10.45 10.37
CA GLU A 219 0.73 -11.29 10.63
C GLU A 219 0.69 -11.93 12.03
N ALA A 220 0.19 -11.21 13.03
CA ALA A 220 -0.05 -11.78 14.36
C ALA A 220 -1.11 -12.88 14.32
N LEU A 221 -2.16 -12.73 13.50
CA LEU A 221 -3.15 -13.79 13.24
C LEU A 221 -2.49 -14.97 12.55
N ARG A 222 -1.67 -14.74 11.51
CA ARG A 222 -0.93 -15.80 10.79
C ARG A 222 -0.05 -16.61 11.73
N ALA A 223 0.66 -15.93 12.64
CA ALA A 223 1.52 -16.58 13.61
C ALA A 223 0.75 -17.40 14.64
N ALA A 224 -0.41 -16.92 15.10
CA ALA A 224 -1.19 -17.56 16.14
C ALA A 224 -2.11 -18.68 15.61
N THR A 225 -2.77 -18.45 14.47
CA THR A 225 -3.77 -19.34 13.87
C THR A 225 -3.66 -19.29 12.34
N PRO A 226 -2.64 -19.98 11.73
CA PRO A 226 -2.37 -19.93 10.29
C PRO A 226 -3.58 -20.30 9.42
N GLU A 227 -4.39 -21.24 9.87
CA GLU A 227 -5.61 -21.67 9.20
C GLU A 227 -6.66 -20.55 9.08
N ARG A 228 -6.81 -19.71 10.10
CA ARG A 228 -7.69 -18.54 10.04
C ARG A 228 -7.18 -17.47 9.07
N PHE A 229 -5.87 -17.27 9.04
CA PHE A 229 -5.23 -16.39 8.06
C PHE A 229 -5.51 -16.90 6.63
N GLU A 230 -5.33 -18.19 6.38
CA GLU A 230 -5.59 -18.79 5.07
C GLU A 230 -7.06 -18.65 4.64
N ILE A 231 -8.02 -18.84 5.54
CA ILE A 231 -9.44 -18.64 5.25
C ILE A 231 -9.68 -17.21 4.76
N LEU A 232 -9.10 -16.20 5.43
CA LEU A 232 -9.27 -14.79 5.07
C LEU A 232 -8.53 -14.40 3.77
N THR A 233 -7.53 -15.18 3.33
CA THR A 233 -6.84 -14.95 2.04
C THR A 233 -7.51 -15.66 0.88
N ARG A 234 -8.24 -16.75 1.11
CA ARG A 234 -8.79 -17.61 0.05
C ARG A 234 -10.28 -17.40 -0.21
N THR A 235 -11.00 -16.81 0.74
CA THR A 235 -12.45 -16.65 0.63
C THR A 235 -12.82 -15.23 0.19
N PRO A 236 -13.17 -15.01 -1.11
CA PRO A 236 -13.62 -13.71 -1.57
C PRO A 236 -15.01 -13.39 -1.04
N VAL A 237 -15.17 -12.20 -0.47
CA VAL A 237 -16.45 -11.65 -0.05
C VAL A 237 -16.85 -10.47 -0.94
N PRO A 238 -18.14 -10.21 -1.16
CA PRO A 238 -18.59 -9.05 -1.92
C PRO A 238 -18.47 -7.78 -1.08
N PHE A 239 -17.96 -6.72 -1.69
CA PHE A 239 -18.07 -5.35 -1.19
C PHE A 239 -18.87 -4.54 -2.18
N ALA A 240 -19.87 -3.80 -1.71
CA ALA A 240 -20.78 -3.06 -2.56
C ALA A 240 -20.96 -1.63 -2.07
N TYR A 241 -21.23 -0.73 -3.02
CA TYR A 241 -21.64 0.64 -2.79
C TYR A 241 -22.75 1.00 -3.79
N GLU A 242 -23.80 1.62 -3.30
CA GLU A 242 -24.87 2.20 -4.11
C GLU A 242 -24.95 3.69 -3.80
N GLY A 243 -24.64 4.51 -4.79
CA GLY A 243 -24.69 5.97 -4.68
C GLY A 243 -26.10 6.51 -4.92
N ALA A 244 -26.35 7.72 -4.41
CA ALA A 244 -27.64 8.39 -4.53
C ALA A 244 -28.05 8.72 -5.99
N ALA A 245 -27.07 8.87 -6.90
CA ALA A 245 -27.29 9.06 -8.33
C ALA A 245 -27.39 7.74 -9.12
N GLY A 246 -27.43 6.60 -8.44
CA GLY A 246 -27.60 5.28 -9.05
C GLY A 246 -26.29 4.59 -9.44
N GLU A 247 -25.12 5.13 -9.05
CA GLU A 247 -23.86 4.45 -9.24
C GLU A 247 -23.80 3.18 -8.41
N ARG A 248 -23.30 2.11 -9.01
CA ARG A 248 -23.11 0.84 -8.32
C ARG A 248 -21.67 0.37 -8.53
N PHE A 249 -20.95 0.19 -7.42
CA PHE A 249 -19.65 -0.43 -7.41
C PHE A 249 -19.73 -1.76 -6.68
N LEU A 250 -19.08 -2.76 -7.24
CA LEU A 250 -19.05 -4.11 -6.68
C LEU A 250 -17.69 -4.73 -6.95
N ALA A 251 -17.03 -5.17 -5.90
CA ALA A 251 -15.84 -6.00 -6.01
C ALA A 251 -15.99 -7.26 -5.15
N ARG A 252 -15.45 -8.39 -5.60
CA ARG A 252 -15.32 -9.61 -4.82
C ARG A 252 -13.86 -9.86 -4.53
N ARG A 253 -13.48 -9.71 -3.28
CA ARG A 253 -12.07 -9.77 -2.84
C ARG A 253 -11.97 -10.47 -1.49
N PRO A 254 -10.85 -11.15 -1.19
CA PRO A 254 -10.59 -11.63 0.15
C PRO A 254 -10.35 -10.45 1.11
N ILE A 255 -10.49 -10.71 2.41
CA ILE A 255 -10.13 -9.75 3.46
C ILE A 255 -8.64 -9.45 3.44
N LEU A 256 -7.82 -10.48 3.28
CA LEU A 256 -6.36 -10.38 3.19
C LEU A 256 -5.90 -10.79 1.79
N GLU A 257 -5.09 -9.96 1.15
CA GLU A 257 -4.50 -10.27 -0.14
C GLU A 257 -2.98 -10.40 0.00
N THR A 258 -2.42 -11.47 -0.58
CA THR A 258 -0.98 -11.73 -0.59
C THR A 258 -0.44 -11.80 -2.01
N ASP A 259 0.86 -11.54 -2.16
CA ASP A 259 1.58 -11.80 -3.41
C ASP A 259 1.99 -13.28 -3.55
N GLY A 260 2.63 -13.62 -4.68
CA GLY A 260 3.10 -14.98 -4.96
C GLY A 260 4.14 -15.52 -3.97
N ALA A 261 4.74 -14.67 -3.14
CA ALA A 261 5.65 -15.04 -2.05
C ALA A 261 4.94 -15.10 -0.69
N GLY A 262 3.62 -14.91 -0.65
CA GLY A 262 2.82 -14.93 0.56
C GLY A 262 2.88 -13.65 1.40
N ARG A 263 3.49 -12.56 0.90
CA ARG A 263 3.57 -11.28 1.62
C ARG A 263 2.26 -10.51 1.46
N LEU A 264 1.81 -9.86 2.52
CA LEU A 264 0.60 -9.03 2.49
C LEU A 264 0.73 -7.87 1.50
N ARG A 265 -0.31 -7.67 0.70
CA ARG A 265 -0.44 -6.61 -0.31
C ARG A 265 -1.60 -5.67 -0.03
N SER A 266 -2.67 -6.18 0.57
CA SER A 266 -3.83 -5.38 0.95
C SER A 266 -4.61 -6.07 2.06
N ILE A 267 -5.22 -5.26 2.93
CA ILE A 267 -6.27 -5.67 3.87
C ILE A 267 -7.54 -4.90 3.55
N ARG A 268 -8.70 -5.57 3.58
CA ARG A 268 -10.01 -4.96 3.32
C ARG A 268 -10.96 -5.28 4.46
N VAL A 269 -11.02 -4.38 5.40
CA VAL A 269 -11.99 -4.44 6.51
C VAL A 269 -12.91 -3.24 6.40
N ASN A 270 -14.13 -3.47 5.97
CA ASN A 270 -15.19 -2.49 5.97
C ASN A 270 -16.53 -3.22 6.10
N HIS A 271 -16.90 -3.52 7.33
CA HIS A 271 -18.10 -4.34 7.61
C HIS A 271 -19.39 -3.73 7.05
N ARG A 272 -19.45 -2.41 6.90
CA ARG A 272 -20.62 -1.70 6.38
C ARG A 272 -20.80 -1.84 4.87
N ALA A 273 -19.68 -1.96 4.14
CA ALA A 273 -19.69 -2.15 2.69
C ALA A 273 -19.66 -3.63 2.29
N MET A 274 -19.50 -4.55 3.27
CA MET A 274 -19.43 -5.97 3.03
C MET A 274 -20.85 -6.54 2.85
N GLY A 275 -21.05 -7.25 1.73
CA GLY A 275 -22.26 -8.00 1.48
C GLY A 275 -22.24 -9.39 2.12
N ALA A 276 -23.24 -10.21 1.80
CA ALA A 276 -23.34 -11.55 2.34
C ALA A 276 -22.13 -12.42 1.95
N THR A 277 -21.51 -13.04 2.96
CA THR A 277 -20.46 -14.03 2.77
C THR A 277 -21.05 -15.32 2.18
N PRO A 278 -20.24 -16.17 1.50
CA PRO A 278 -20.68 -17.51 1.12
C PRO A 278 -21.16 -18.28 2.35
N LEU A 279 -22.29 -18.98 2.21
CA LEU A 279 -22.86 -19.77 3.33
C LEU A 279 -21.98 -20.97 3.66
N ASP A 280 -21.44 -21.62 2.62
CA ASP A 280 -20.52 -22.76 2.79
C ASP A 280 -19.21 -22.25 3.43
N GLY A 281 -18.91 -22.78 4.61
CA GLY A 281 -17.76 -22.37 5.41
C GLY A 281 -17.93 -21.06 6.18
N ALA A 282 -19.13 -20.50 6.25
CA ALA A 282 -19.42 -19.23 6.92
C ALA A 282 -19.01 -19.23 8.39
N GLU A 283 -19.22 -20.31 9.14
CA GLU A 283 -18.84 -20.40 10.55
C GLU A 283 -17.34 -20.17 10.73
N ALA A 284 -16.49 -20.93 10.04
CA ALA A 284 -15.05 -20.80 10.10
C ALA A 284 -14.56 -19.43 9.59
N TRP A 285 -15.24 -18.88 8.56
CA TRP A 285 -14.94 -17.57 8.05
C TRP A 285 -15.25 -16.47 9.08
N TYR A 286 -16.41 -16.51 9.72
CA TYR A 286 -16.75 -15.53 10.75
C TYR A 286 -15.86 -15.64 11.98
N GLU A 287 -15.46 -16.86 12.40
CA GLU A 287 -14.48 -17.04 13.47
C GLU A 287 -13.14 -16.37 13.12
N ALA A 288 -12.64 -16.57 11.89
CA ALA A 288 -11.40 -15.96 11.44
C ALA A 288 -11.52 -14.43 11.34
N TYR A 289 -12.62 -13.92 10.79
CA TYR A 289 -12.87 -12.49 10.65
C TYR A 289 -13.00 -11.79 12.01
N LEU A 290 -13.74 -12.38 12.93
CA LEU A 290 -13.95 -11.81 14.28
C LEU A 290 -12.67 -11.86 15.12
N ASP A 291 -11.82 -12.87 14.94
CA ASP A 291 -10.49 -12.90 15.59
C ASP A 291 -9.62 -11.73 15.08
N LEU A 292 -9.52 -11.54 13.76
CA LEU A 292 -8.80 -10.40 13.19
C LEU A 292 -9.39 -9.06 13.66
N TYR A 293 -10.72 -8.93 13.62
CA TYR A 293 -11.43 -7.72 14.03
C TYR A 293 -11.21 -7.41 15.52
N GLY A 294 -11.24 -8.42 16.38
CA GLY A 294 -10.95 -8.29 17.80
C GLY A 294 -9.52 -7.84 18.08
N ARG A 295 -8.53 -8.35 17.33
CA ARG A 295 -7.12 -7.90 17.42
C ARG A 295 -6.96 -6.44 17.05
N LEU A 296 -7.61 -5.98 15.99
CA LEU A 296 -7.59 -4.58 15.54
C LEU A 296 -8.20 -3.62 16.57
N HIS A 297 -9.15 -4.09 17.38
CA HIS A 297 -9.85 -3.30 18.41
C HIS A 297 -9.36 -3.59 19.83
N ALA A 298 -8.24 -4.31 19.98
CA ALA A 298 -7.64 -4.53 21.29
C ALA A 298 -7.16 -3.20 21.91
N PRO A 299 -7.11 -3.11 23.25
CA PRO A 299 -6.52 -1.95 23.92
C PRO A 299 -5.14 -1.65 23.36
N ASP A 300 -4.83 -0.38 23.14
CA ASP A 300 -3.55 0.12 22.60
C ASP A 300 -3.21 -0.32 21.17
N ALA A 301 -4.10 -1.04 20.48
CA ALA A 301 -3.89 -1.49 19.09
C ALA A 301 -3.86 -0.34 18.09
N CYS A 302 -4.47 0.79 18.39
CA CYS A 302 -4.58 1.91 17.45
C CYS A 302 -4.03 3.22 18.04
N ILE A 303 -3.45 4.03 17.16
CA ILE A 303 -3.17 5.45 17.43
C ILE A 303 -4.52 6.15 17.55
N ALA A 304 -4.78 6.80 18.68
CA ALA A 304 -5.93 7.69 18.86
C ALA A 304 -5.41 9.12 18.96
N ARG A 305 -5.61 9.91 17.92
CA ARG A 305 -5.07 11.27 17.84
C ARG A 305 -6.17 12.28 17.55
N ARG A 306 -6.29 13.28 18.40
CA ARG A 306 -7.09 14.46 18.14
C ARG A 306 -6.29 15.40 17.24
N LEU A 307 -6.66 15.42 15.97
CA LEU A 307 -6.01 16.31 14.99
C LEU A 307 -6.52 17.73 15.15
N ALA A 308 -5.60 18.68 15.13
CA ALA A 308 -5.89 20.13 15.21
C ALA A 308 -6.14 20.73 13.81
N PRO A 309 -6.84 21.89 13.72
CA PRO A 309 -6.92 22.63 12.47
C PRO A 309 -5.53 22.95 11.91
N GLY A 310 -5.33 22.72 10.60
CA GLY A 310 -4.03 22.85 9.93
C GLY A 310 -3.14 21.64 10.04
N GLU A 311 -3.60 20.53 10.62
CA GLU A 311 -2.89 19.25 10.52
C GLU A 311 -3.37 18.45 9.30
N ILE A 312 -2.42 17.74 8.68
CA ILE A 312 -2.67 16.75 7.61
C ILE A 312 -2.17 15.39 8.09
N VAL A 313 -2.94 14.34 7.79
CA VAL A 313 -2.49 12.95 7.90
C VAL A 313 -2.56 12.31 6.52
N LEU A 314 -1.49 11.59 6.14
CA LEU A 314 -1.45 10.68 5.00
C LEU A 314 -1.26 9.27 5.51
N PHE A 315 -2.02 8.31 4.98
CA PHE A 315 -1.88 6.90 5.35
C PHE A 315 -2.12 5.96 4.17
N ASP A 316 -1.49 4.77 4.25
CA ASP A 316 -1.66 3.68 3.28
C ASP A 316 -2.97 2.93 3.57
N ASN A 317 -4.00 3.20 2.79
CA ASN A 317 -5.34 2.65 2.93
C ASN A 317 -5.41 1.14 2.62
N ARG A 318 -4.38 0.54 1.99
CA ARG A 318 -4.31 -0.92 1.80
C ARG A 318 -3.69 -1.63 3.01
N ARG A 319 -2.99 -0.89 3.87
CA ARG A 319 -2.30 -1.42 5.05
C ARG A 319 -2.98 -1.02 6.34
N LEU A 320 -3.33 0.27 6.48
CA LEU A 320 -3.91 0.80 7.70
C LEU A 320 -5.44 0.85 7.63
N LEU A 321 -6.04 0.48 8.75
CA LEU A 321 -7.42 0.82 9.01
C LEU A 321 -7.47 2.17 9.71
N HIS A 322 -8.50 2.94 9.40
CA HIS A 322 -8.77 4.19 10.06
C HIS A 322 -10.21 4.25 10.58
N GLY A 323 -10.42 5.06 11.58
CA GLY A 323 -11.70 5.24 12.23
C GLY A 323 -11.78 6.57 12.95
N ARG A 324 -12.84 6.75 13.70
CA ARG A 324 -13.06 7.99 14.45
C ARG A 324 -13.85 7.70 15.72
N ALA A 325 -13.40 8.21 16.85
CA ALA A 325 -14.20 8.25 18.06
C ALA A 325 -15.44 9.13 17.88
N ALA A 326 -16.50 8.85 18.61
CA ALA A 326 -17.67 9.72 18.67
C ALA A 326 -17.28 11.10 19.21
N TYR A 327 -18.03 12.14 18.83
CA TYR A 327 -17.83 13.49 19.31
C TYR A 327 -19.14 14.20 19.64
N ALA A 328 -19.08 15.27 20.42
CA ALA A 328 -20.23 16.12 20.65
C ALA A 328 -20.56 16.88 19.37
N GLY A 329 -21.69 16.55 18.73
CA GLY A 329 -22.16 17.23 17.53
C GLY A 329 -22.57 18.67 17.80
N ALA A 330 -22.35 19.55 16.82
CA ALA A 330 -22.77 20.95 16.89
C ALA A 330 -24.28 21.15 16.60
N GLY A 331 -25.04 20.05 16.41
CA GLY A 331 -26.48 20.11 16.09
C GLY A 331 -26.78 20.82 14.77
N GLY A 332 -25.87 20.81 13.81
CA GLY A 332 -25.98 21.50 12.52
C GLY A 332 -25.68 23.01 12.58
N ALA A 333 -25.24 23.53 13.73
CA ALA A 333 -24.74 24.89 13.85
C ALA A 333 -23.33 25.03 13.24
N ARG A 334 -22.91 26.25 12.83
CA ARG A 334 -21.53 26.52 12.42
C ARG A 334 -20.58 26.23 13.59
N GLY A 335 -19.51 25.44 13.35
CA GLY A 335 -18.51 25.06 14.36
C GLY A 335 -18.41 23.56 14.58
N GLY A 336 -18.98 22.74 13.68
CA GLY A 336 -18.78 21.28 13.66
C GLY A 336 -17.45 20.87 13.03
N ARG A 337 -17.09 19.59 13.20
CA ARG A 337 -15.89 19.00 12.61
C ARG A 337 -15.93 19.04 11.08
N TRP A 338 -14.85 19.53 10.44
CA TRP A 338 -14.69 19.54 9.00
C TRP A 338 -13.28 19.10 8.61
N LEU A 339 -13.19 17.98 7.92
CA LEU A 339 -11.99 17.51 7.27
C LEU A 339 -12.21 17.50 5.75
N GLN A 340 -11.20 17.90 5.01
CA GLN A 340 -11.17 17.72 3.57
C GLN A 340 -10.16 16.64 3.21
N GLY A 341 -10.55 15.70 2.36
CA GLY A 341 -9.74 14.57 1.99
C GLY A 341 -9.60 14.36 0.50
N CYS A 342 -8.63 13.55 0.14
CA CYS A 342 -8.47 13.02 -1.21
C CYS A 342 -7.78 11.66 -1.18
N TYR A 343 -7.89 10.94 -2.30
CA TYR A 343 -7.14 9.71 -2.53
C TYR A 343 -5.96 9.96 -3.46
N ALA A 344 -4.90 9.18 -3.30
CA ALA A 344 -3.73 9.17 -4.17
C ALA A 344 -3.22 7.72 -4.35
N GLU A 345 -2.21 7.55 -5.21
CA GLU A 345 -1.67 6.23 -5.50
C GLU A 345 -0.22 6.10 -5.01
N ARG A 346 0.08 4.92 -4.45
CA ARG A 346 1.38 4.60 -3.86
C ARG A 346 2.53 4.61 -4.88
N ASP A 347 2.25 4.28 -6.14
CA ASP A 347 3.24 4.28 -7.21
C ASP A 347 3.85 5.66 -7.44
N GLY A 348 3.03 6.72 -7.42
CA GLY A 348 3.50 8.10 -7.50
C GLY A 348 4.42 8.48 -6.34
N LEU A 349 4.05 8.07 -5.12
CA LEU A 349 4.86 8.27 -3.92
C LEU A 349 6.22 7.58 -4.06
N LEU A 350 6.24 6.31 -4.43
CA LEU A 350 7.48 5.53 -4.59
C LEU A 350 8.37 6.09 -5.69
N ALA A 351 7.79 6.51 -6.82
CA ALA A 351 8.52 7.14 -7.91
C ALA A 351 9.17 8.45 -7.48
N LYS A 352 8.44 9.29 -6.71
CA LYS A 352 8.98 10.55 -6.18
C LYS A 352 10.09 10.29 -5.17
N LEU A 353 9.90 9.36 -4.24
CA LEU A 353 10.92 9.00 -3.26
C LEU A 353 12.19 8.52 -3.95
N ALA A 354 12.09 7.63 -4.95
CA ALA A 354 13.24 7.17 -5.72
C ALA A 354 13.94 8.29 -6.51
N GLN A 355 13.20 9.34 -6.92
CA GLN A 355 13.77 10.51 -7.60
C GLN A 355 14.61 11.37 -6.68
N ILE A 356 14.14 11.63 -5.44
CA ILE A 356 14.80 12.55 -4.49
C ILE A 356 15.83 11.87 -3.59
N SER A 357 15.88 10.53 -3.56
CA SER A 357 16.88 9.74 -2.82
C SER A 357 18.14 9.42 -3.64
N ARG A 358 18.25 9.95 -4.85
CA ARG A 358 19.43 9.85 -5.71
C ARG A 358 20.39 10.99 -5.43
#